data_2b524c485c8e385d4735d8b33355046a
#
_entry.id   2b524c485c8e385d4735d8b33355046a
#
_cell.length_a   1.000
_cell.length_b   1.000
_cell.length_c   1.000
_cell.angle_alpha   90.00
_cell.angle_beta   90.00
_cell.angle_gamma   90.00
#
_symmetry.space_group_name_H-M   'P 1'
#
loop_
_entity.id
_entity.type
_entity.pdbx_description
1 polymer ?
#
loop_
_entity_poly.entity_id
_entity_poly.type
_entity_poly.pdbx_seq_one_letter_code
_entity_poly.pdbx_strand_id
1 'polypeptide(L)'
;MSRSILLLVFFCSMAMAGDMLDYRQVSQAGSGVVGGKVIRYFAVFSNKCIVVQVLRPGGGAEVKIDSENSICSLDGKSFNSDFADVDLKDGAFDSGKLILEIGFTPLIPTGEQVKKCEVIFAGEVARHLVCGELQ
;
A
#
# COMPACT_ATOMS: atom_id res chain seq x y z
N MET A 1 -58.89 26.20 16.21
CA MET A 1 -58.10 25.06 16.72
C MET A 1 -57.06 24.66 15.68
N SER A 2 -55.85 25.19 15.85
CA SER A 2 -54.75 24.97 14.91
C SER A 2 -53.90 23.80 15.45
N ARG A 3 -53.81 22.68 14.73
CA ARG A 3 -52.94 21.57 15.01
C ARG A 3 -51.64 21.78 14.21
N SER A 4 -50.61 22.23 14.90
CA SER A 4 -49.26 22.28 14.35
C SER A 4 -48.69 20.85 14.35
N ILE A 5 -48.47 20.32 13.17
CA ILE A 5 -47.73 19.06 12.97
C ILE A 5 -46.24 19.41 12.92
N LEU A 6 -45.53 19.04 13.95
CA LEU A 6 -44.06 19.15 14.06
C LEU A 6 -43.44 18.01 13.26
N LEU A 7 -42.90 18.33 12.07
CA LEU A 7 -42.16 17.38 11.23
C LEU A 7 -40.74 17.24 11.82
N LEU A 8 -40.50 16.16 12.48
CA LEU A 8 -39.14 15.77 12.95
C LEU A 8 -38.37 15.24 11.74
N VAL A 9 -37.47 16.04 11.19
CA VAL A 9 -36.53 15.58 10.17
C VAL A 9 -35.39 14.87 10.85
N PHE A 10 -35.38 13.55 10.78
CA PHE A 10 -34.24 12.72 11.18
C PHE A 10 -33.13 12.88 10.16
N PHE A 11 -32.11 13.67 10.48
CA PHE A 11 -30.85 13.65 9.74
C PHE A 11 -30.12 12.37 10.12
N CYS A 12 -30.21 11.37 9.25
CA CYS A 12 -29.37 10.19 9.32
C CYS A 12 -27.94 10.60 8.87
N SER A 13 -27.08 10.91 9.82
CA SER A 13 -25.66 11.11 9.56
C SER A 13 -25.07 9.77 9.13
N MET A 14 -24.87 9.58 7.82
CA MET A 14 -24.05 8.48 7.32
C MET A 14 -22.61 8.73 7.77
N ALA A 15 -22.22 8.09 8.86
CA ALA A 15 -20.83 7.95 9.21
C ALA A 15 -20.16 7.11 8.10
N MET A 16 -19.37 7.76 7.25
CA MET A 16 -18.45 7.03 6.37
C MET A 16 -17.40 6.40 7.27
N ALA A 17 -17.60 5.12 7.57
CA ALA A 17 -16.54 4.27 8.10
C ALA A 17 -15.51 4.14 6.98
N GLY A 18 -14.40 4.89 7.05
CA GLY A 18 -13.25 4.65 6.20
C GLY A 18 -12.82 3.20 6.41
N ASP A 19 -12.52 2.49 5.31
CA ASP A 19 -12.00 1.12 5.37
C ASP A 19 -10.77 1.09 6.28
N MET A 20 -10.96 0.66 7.51
CA MET A 20 -9.85 0.42 8.42
C MET A 20 -9.12 -0.82 7.91
N LEU A 21 -7.83 -0.64 7.59
CA LEU A 21 -6.97 -1.74 7.21
C LEU A 21 -7.03 -2.83 8.28
N ASP A 22 -7.46 -4.03 7.89
CA ASP A 22 -7.41 -5.19 8.77
C ASP A 22 -5.97 -5.72 8.85
N TYR A 23 -5.26 -5.36 9.90
CA TYR A 23 -3.87 -5.79 10.13
C TYR A 23 -3.71 -7.31 10.23
N ARG A 24 -4.79 -8.06 10.43
CA ARG A 24 -4.75 -9.54 10.42
C ARG A 24 -4.51 -10.09 9.02
N GLN A 25 -4.77 -9.30 7.99
CA GLN A 25 -4.58 -9.69 6.59
C GLN A 25 -3.21 -9.26 6.03
N VAL A 26 -2.38 -8.61 6.82
CA VAL A 26 -1.03 -8.21 6.39
C VAL A 26 -0.15 -9.45 6.29
N SER A 27 0.37 -9.71 5.10
CA SER A 27 1.28 -10.83 4.83
C SER A 27 2.75 -10.46 5.07
N GLN A 28 3.11 -9.23 4.77
CA GLN A 28 4.46 -8.69 4.90
C GLN A 28 4.38 -7.20 5.16
N ALA A 29 5.21 -6.69 6.05
CA ALA A 29 5.31 -5.27 6.35
C ALA A 29 6.70 -4.90 6.86
N GLY A 30 7.07 -3.65 6.69
CA GLY A 30 8.29 -3.09 7.24
C GLY A 30 8.27 -1.58 7.25
N SER A 31 9.20 -0.99 8.00
CA SER A 31 9.38 0.45 8.07
C SER A 31 10.85 0.81 8.14
N GLY A 32 11.18 2.00 7.63
CA GLY A 32 12.53 2.55 7.62
C GLY A 32 12.54 3.99 7.17
N VAL A 33 13.69 4.48 6.77
CA VAL A 33 13.87 5.89 6.38
C VAL A 33 14.37 5.99 4.95
N VAL A 34 13.71 6.81 4.14
CA VAL A 34 14.12 7.19 2.78
C VAL A 34 14.07 8.71 2.68
N GLY A 35 15.20 9.33 2.32
CA GLY A 35 15.28 10.78 2.15
C GLY A 35 14.87 11.58 3.39
N GLY A 36 15.18 11.08 4.60
CA GLY A 36 14.80 11.71 5.86
C GLY A 36 13.33 11.54 6.24
N LYS A 37 12.55 10.79 5.46
CA LYS A 37 11.14 10.47 5.72
C LYS A 37 11.00 9.05 6.25
N VAL A 38 10.10 8.85 7.20
CA VAL A 38 9.72 7.52 7.66
C VAL A 38 8.77 6.91 6.66
N ILE A 39 9.14 5.75 6.14
CA ILE A 39 8.38 5.00 5.16
C ILE A 39 7.90 3.70 5.81
N ARG A 40 6.65 3.36 5.57
CA ARG A 40 6.09 2.05 5.90
C ARG A 40 5.54 1.41 4.63
N TYR A 41 5.85 0.15 4.42
CA TYR A 41 5.28 -0.63 3.33
C TYR A 41 4.57 -1.87 3.89
N PHE A 42 3.57 -2.36 3.19
CA PHE A 42 2.91 -3.62 3.51
C PHE A 42 2.18 -4.20 2.32
N ALA A 43 1.99 -5.50 2.37
CA ALA A 43 1.12 -6.25 1.47
C ALA A 43 0.06 -6.99 2.29
N VAL A 44 -1.11 -7.20 1.72
CA VAL A 44 -2.21 -7.94 2.33
C VAL A 44 -2.58 -9.15 1.48
N PHE A 45 -3.07 -10.22 2.11
CA PHE A 45 -3.45 -11.45 1.40
C PHE A 45 -4.59 -11.25 0.38
N SER A 46 -5.50 -10.34 0.67
CA SER A 46 -6.68 -10.10 -0.16
C SER A 46 -6.42 -9.23 -1.39
N ASN A 47 -5.26 -8.61 -1.48
CA ASN A 47 -4.92 -7.67 -2.54
C ASN A 47 -3.45 -7.84 -2.94
N LYS A 48 -3.18 -8.00 -4.22
CA LYS A 48 -1.82 -8.17 -4.75
C LYS A 48 -1.02 -6.85 -4.83
N CYS A 49 -1.65 -5.72 -4.54
CA CYS A 49 -0.98 -4.42 -4.52
C CYS A 49 -0.08 -4.27 -3.28
N ILE A 50 0.99 -3.52 -3.45
CA ILE A 50 1.88 -3.15 -2.35
C ILE A 50 1.56 -1.72 -1.95
N VAL A 51 1.25 -1.52 -0.67
CA VAL A 51 0.95 -0.20 -0.13
C VAL A 51 2.22 0.41 0.44
N VAL A 52 2.50 1.64 0.08
CA VAL A 52 3.63 2.42 0.60
C VAL A 52 3.09 3.72 1.20
N GLN A 53 3.38 3.92 2.46
CA GLN A 53 2.98 5.09 3.22
C GLN A 53 4.20 5.93 3.58
N VAL A 54 4.08 7.24 3.45
CA VAL A 54 5.01 8.21 4.02
C VAL A 54 4.40 8.73 5.30
N LEU A 55 5.12 8.60 6.38
CA LEU A 55 4.66 8.93 7.72
C LEU A 55 5.30 10.22 8.20
N ARG A 56 4.53 11.01 8.93
CA ARG A 56 4.99 12.20 9.62
C ARG A 56 4.85 11.99 11.13
N PRO A 57 5.87 12.32 11.93
CA PRO A 57 5.70 12.32 13.37
C PRO A 57 4.61 13.32 13.75
N GLY A 58 3.57 12.84 14.44
CA GLY A 58 2.55 13.67 15.05
C GLY A 58 3.04 14.20 16.41
N GLY A 59 2.36 15.21 16.93
CA GLY A 59 2.54 15.61 18.32
C GLY A 59 2.05 14.50 19.26
N GLY A 60 2.93 13.93 20.09
CA GLY A 60 2.62 12.83 21.00
C GLY A 60 2.83 11.45 20.37
N ALA A 61 2.00 10.47 20.75
CA ALA A 61 2.11 9.07 20.31
C ALA A 61 1.46 8.80 18.94
N GLU A 62 0.83 9.78 18.31
CA GLU A 62 0.13 9.63 17.04
C GLU A 62 1.08 9.77 15.84
N VAL A 63 1.04 8.79 14.95
CA VAL A 63 1.70 8.83 13.65
C VAL A 63 0.66 9.24 12.60
N LYS A 64 0.97 10.28 11.84
CA LYS A 64 0.10 10.72 10.73
C LYS A 64 0.62 10.19 9.41
N ILE A 65 -0.29 9.71 8.57
CA ILE A 65 0.01 9.33 7.20
C ILE A 65 0.02 10.62 6.36
N ASP A 66 1.17 10.94 5.80
CA ASP A 66 1.37 12.10 4.94
C ASP A 66 0.97 11.79 3.49
N SER A 67 1.32 10.61 3.03
CA SER A 67 0.87 10.07 1.75
C SER A 67 0.72 8.55 1.82
N GLU A 68 -0.18 8.03 1.02
CA GLU A 68 -0.38 6.59 0.82
C GLU A 68 -0.56 6.33 -0.68
N ASN A 69 0.14 5.36 -1.19
CA ASN A 69 -0.04 4.91 -2.56
C ASN A 69 0.02 3.39 -2.65
N SER A 70 -0.84 2.82 -3.49
CA SER A 70 -0.84 1.40 -3.81
C SER A 70 -0.16 1.18 -5.15
N ILE A 71 0.89 0.37 -5.16
CA ILE A 71 1.58 -0.05 -6.38
C ILE A 71 0.96 -1.37 -6.81
N CYS A 72 0.25 -1.36 -7.93
CA CYS A 72 -0.53 -2.48 -8.44
C CYS A 72 -0.09 -2.95 -9.83
N SER A 73 1.03 -2.46 -10.32
CA SER A 73 1.54 -2.79 -11.66
C SER A 73 3.06 -2.73 -11.71
N LEU A 74 3.61 -3.45 -12.67
CA LEU A 74 5.01 -3.40 -13.06
C LEU A 74 5.10 -3.34 -14.59
N ASP A 75 5.80 -2.33 -15.11
CA ASP A 75 6.00 -2.14 -16.57
C ASP A 75 4.69 -2.19 -17.37
N GLY A 76 3.63 -1.57 -16.83
CA GLY A 76 2.30 -1.54 -17.45
C GLY A 76 1.47 -2.82 -17.26
N LYS A 77 2.00 -3.85 -16.60
CA LYS A 77 1.28 -5.10 -16.33
C LYS A 77 0.65 -5.05 -14.94
N SER A 78 -0.66 -5.27 -14.89
CA SER A 78 -1.43 -5.30 -13.64
C SER A 78 -1.11 -6.53 -12.80
N PHE A 79 -0.85 -6.35 -11.51
CA PHE A 79 -0.64 -7.45 -10.57
C PHE A 79 -1.86 -8.37 -10.45
N ASN A 80 -3.05 -7.83 -10.62
CA ASN A 80 -4.30 -8.58 -10.44
C ASN A 80 -4.71 -9.38 -11.67
N SER A 81 -4.36 -8.94 -12.89
CA SER A 81 -4.85 -9.54 -14.13
C SER A 81 -3.75 -10.12 -15.02
N ASP A 82 -2.53 -9.61 -14.96
CA ASP A 82 -1.45 -10.00 -15.89
C ASP A 82 -0.47 -11.02 -15.31
N PHE A 83 -0.66 -11.35 -14.02
CA PHE A 83 0.09 -12.39 -13.32
C PHE A 83 -0.87 -13.37 -12.63
N ALA A 84 -0.46 -14.63 -12.54
CA ALA A 84 -1.17 -15.62 -11.74
C ALA A 84 -1.07 -15.31 -10.25
N ASP A 85 0.10 -14.86 -9.82
CA ASP A 85 0.34 -14.40 -8.46
C ASP A 85 1.44 -13.35 -8.38
N VAL A 86 1.34 -12.47 -7.38
CA VAL A 86 2.37 -11.51 -6.99
C VAL A 86 2.47 -11.54 -5.48
N ASP A 87 3.66 -11.84 -4.97
CA ASP A 87 3.90 -12.05 -3.55
C ASP A 87 5.11 -11.23 -3.07
N LEU A 88 4.89 -10.36 -2.11
CA LEU A 88 5.96 -9.62 -1.45
C LEU A 88 6.69 -10.57 -0.49
N LYS A 89 7.93 -10.91 -0.83
CA LYS A 89 8.76 -11.85 -0.05
C LYS A 89 9.47 -11.15 1.10
N ASP A 90 10.09 -10.02 0.81
CA ASP A 90 10.91 -9.28 1.77
C ASP A 90 11.04 -7.82 1.37
N GLY A 91 11.51 -6.99 2.28
CA GLY A 91 11.83 -5.60 2.02
C GLY A 91 12.96 -5.14 2.91
N ALA A 92 13.83 -4.31 2.35
CA ALA A 92 14.97 -3.74 3.03
C ALA A 92 15.13 -2.26 2.70
N PHE A 93 15.65 -1.51 3.67
CA PHE A 93 16.07 -0.13 3.48
C PHE A 93 17.60 -0.13 3.41
N ASP A 94 18.11 0.17 2.22
CA ASP A 94 19.53 0.20 1.95
C ASP A 94 19.91 1.48 1.23
N SER A 95 20.95 2.15 1.72
CA SER A 95 21.50 3.38 1.13
C SER A 95 20.44 4.45 0.83
N GLY A 96 19.47 4.60 1.73
CA GLY A 96 18.38 5.56 1.59
C GLY A 96 17.33 5.18 0.55
N LYS A 97 17.25 3.91 0.18
CA LYS A 97 16.29 3.36 -0.79
C LYS A 97 15.46 2.27 -0.14
N LEU A 98 14.22 2.13 -0.59
CA LEU A 98 13.38 0.98 -0.28
C LEU A 98 13.52 -0.06 -1.41
N ILE A 99 14.06 -1.20 -1.09
CA ILE A 99 14.22 -2.34 -1.99
C ILE A 99 13.27 -3.45 -1.54
N LEU A 100 12.42 -3.88 -2.44
CA LEU A 100 11.46 -4.96 -2.22
C LEU A 100 11.88 -6.20 -3.02
N GLU A 101 11.77 -7.35 -2.39
CA GLU A 101 11.92 -8.64 -3.06
C GLU A 101 10.54 -9.20 -3.34
N ILE A 102 10.18 -9.33 -4.61
CA ILE A 102 8.84 -9.65 -5.07
C ILE A 102 8.87 -10.87 -5.97
N GLY A 103 8.06 -11.86 -5.64
CA GLY A 103 7.79 -13.02 -6.48
C GLY A 103 6.67 -12.73 -7.47
N PHE A 104 6.94 -12.94 -8.75
CA PHE A 104 5.98 -12.83 -9.84
C PHE A 104 5.77 -14.20 -10.47
N THR A 105 4.55 -14.68 -10.47
CA THR A 105 4.17 -15.91 -11.17
C THR A 105 3.44 -15.53 -12.45
N PRO A 106 4.04 -15.75 -13.64
CA PRO A 106 3.40 -15.47 -14.91
C PRO A 106 2.14 -16.32 -15.13
N LEU A 107 1.24 -15.86 -15.98
CA LEU A 107 0.07 -16.64 -16.42
C LEU A 107 0.46 -17.88 -17.22
N ILE A 108 1.61 -17.83 -17.91
CA ILE A 108 2.20 -19.00 -18.59
C ILE A 108 2.93 -19.83 -17.52
N PRO A 109 2.80 -21.17 -17.47
CA PRO A 109 3.35 -22.01 -16.42
C PRO A 109 4.88 -22.16 -16.53
N THR A 110 5.61 -21.09 -16.27
CA THR A 110 7.08 -21.02 -16.24
C THR A 110 7.67 -20.96 -14.83
N GLY A 111 6.81 -20.98 -13.81
CA GLY A 111 7.21 -20.86 -12.40
C GLY A 111 7.36 -19.41 -11.92
N GLU A 112 7.56 -19.27 -10.62
CA GLU A 112 7.76 -17.98 -9.97
C GLU A 112 9.12 -17.38 -10.32
N GLN A 113 9.14 -16.10 -10.63
CA GLN A 113 10.35 -15.29 -10.81
C GLN A 113 10.46 -14.28 -9.68
N VAL A 114 11.50 -14.35 -8.89
CA VAL A 114 11.76 -13.40 -7.81
C VAL A 114 12.63 -12.27 -8.34
N LYS A 115 12.22 -11.03 -8.11
CA LYS A 115 12.95 -9.82 -8.54
C LYS A 115 13.20 -8.90 -7.37
N LYS A 116 14.33 -8.21 -7.39
CA LYS A 116 14.57 -7.06 -6.51
C LYS A 116 14.09 -5.79 -7.19
N CYS A 117 13.22 -5.08 -6.52
CA CYS A 117 12.56 -3.89 -7.03
C CYS A 117 12.84 -2.70 -6.12
N GLU A 118 13.35 -1.62 -6.69
CA GLU A 118 13.45 -0.35 -6.00
C GLU A 118 12.13 0.40 -6.12
N VAL A 119 11.64 0.92 -5.00
CA VAL A 119 10.47 1.81 -5.00
C VAL A 119 10.94 3.22 -5.33
N ILE A 120 10.44 3.76 -6.43
CA ILE A 120 10.76 5.11 -6.88
C ILE A 120 9.76 6.11 -6.31
N PHE A 121 10.26 7.11 -5.63
CA PHE A 121 9.48 8.21 -5.08
C PHE A 121 9.56 9.44 -5.98
N ALA A 122 8.42 10.10 -6.20
CA ALA A 122 8.35 11.43 -6.75
C ALA A 122 7.94 12.38 -5.62
N GLY A 123 8.91 13.14 -5.09
CA GLY A 123 8.70 13.90 -3.85
C GLY A 123 8.40 12.97 -2.67
N GLU A 124 7.24 13.12 -2.07
CA GLU A 124 6.80 12.33 -0.91
C GLU A 124 5.86 11.17 -1.27
N VAL A 125 5.71 10.84 -2.55
CA VAL A 125 4.78 9.82 -3.02
C VAL A 125 5.53 8.69 -3.73
N ALA A 126 5.32 7.45 -3.28
CA ALA A 126 5.78 6.27 -4.00
C ALA A 126 5.03 6.16 -5.34
N ARG A 127 5.75 6.07 -6.44
CA ARG A 127 5.18 6.11 -7.80
C ARG A 127 5.14 4.76 -8.47
N HIS A 128 6.28 4.12 -8.59
CA HIS A 128 6.41 2.88 -9.34
C HIS A 128 7.61 2.06 -8.86
N LEU A 129 7.71 0.86 -9.38
CA LEU A 129 8.81 -0.06 -9.15
C LEU A 129 9.77 -0.05 -10.34
N VAL A 130 11.05 -0.14 -10.05
CA VAL A 130 12.09 -0.50 -11.02
C VAL A 130 12.73 -1.79 -10.55
N CYS A 131 12.54 -2.87 -11.30
CA CYS A 131 12.98 -4.20 -10.93
C CYS A 131 14.19 -4.65 -11.77
N GLY A 132 15.14 -5.30 -11.10
CA GLY A 132 16.23 -6.05 -11.70
C GLY A 132 16.04 -7.55 -11.50
N GLU A 133 16.72 -8.36 -12.30
CA GLU A 133 16.77 -9.81 -12.05
C GLU A 133 17.60 -10.09 -10.80
N LEU A 134 17.18 -11.07 -10.01
CA LEU A 134 18.02 -11.65 -8.99
C LEU A 134 19.18 -12.40 -9.67
N GLN A 135 20.37 -11.97 -9.36
CA GLN A 135 21.59 -12.71 -9.75
C GLN A 135 21.80 -13.90 -8.80
#